data_2fe7f74b5a5e5221ddcfdfe16a843e9c
#
_entry.id   2fe7f74b5a5e5221ddcfdfe16a843e9c
#
_cell.length_a   1.000
_cell.length_b   1.000
_cell.length_c   1.000
_cell.angle_alpha   90.00
_cell.angle_beta   90.00
_cell.angle_gamma   90.00
#
_symmetry.space_group_name_H-M   'P 1'
#
loop_
_entity.id
_entity.type
_entity.pdbx_description
1 polymer ?
#
loop_
_entity_poly.entity_id
_entity_poly.type
_entity_poly.pdbx_seq_one_letter_code
_entity_poly.pdbx_strand_id
1 'polypeptide(L)'
;MKKILFLLFAIGVLAGVYTAVQNDVAEWDLRDVEISVAFEEVRQLAREANLAPAEVLTQLRSLGVTAVAIGEAEVRRYQNDGVLTAATGSQLIHSWRLTGESSSVLLPLLESKLIQPNTTYLLLEDKLLAKRLAHKAELKLQKPVRTDFSRQPFLIEIDEDLERVLGLRIGLDPADVALLRQADLRLVPRPDNAFLTSEAAVRETLGEFFALPAEALSAIMFDGPEVTGYPDHLAAAAAAIRESGQALGIVEFAKRPAGISQLSALVGYQTLLIHPNQPGRPVQSIANSVQERRVRLVYIRLPLAEANPLAESLALVESVTEVLASYGYRGATARAVSLPG
;
A
#
# COMPACT_ATOMS: atom_id res chain seq x y z
N MET A 1 18.11 41.19 48.53
CA MET A 1 18.07 39.74 48.30
C MET A 1 16.67 39.13 48.13
N LYS A 2 15.68 39.33 49.03
CA LYS A 2 14.32 38.75 48.92
C LYS A 2 13.59 39.12 47.63
N LYS A 3 13.67 40.36 47.13
CA LYS A 3 13.02 40.80 45.87
C LYS A 3 13.62 40.12 44.62
N ILE A 4 14.93 39.89 44.60
CA ILE A 4 15.61 39.20 43.49
C ILE A 4 15.21 37.71 43.46
N LEU A 5 15.13 37.07 44.63
CA LEU A 5 14.68 35.68 44.75
C LEU A 5 13.24 35.48 44.27
N PHE A 6 12.36 36.42 44.63
CA PHE A 6 10.97 36.44 44.17
C PHE A 6 10.86 36.62 42.65
N LEU A 7 11.69 37.51 42.08
CA LEU A 7 11.71 37.73 40.62
C LEU A 7 12.19 36.51 39.89
N LEU A 8 13.22 35.84 40.36
CA LEU A 8 13.73 34.58 39.79
C LEU A 8 12.70 33.45 39.88
N PHE A 9 12.00 33.37 41.01
CA PHE A 9 10.90 32.39 41.17
C PHE A 9 9.76 32.66 40.21
N ALA A 10 9.34 33.92 40.05
CA ALA A 10 8.28 34.31 39.12
C ALA A 10 8.67 34.01 37.64
N ILE A 11 9.91 34.28 37.24
CA ILE A 11 10.42 33.93 35.92
C ILE A 11 10.42 32.40 35.71
N GLY A 12 10.84 31.61 36.72
CA GLY A 12 10.81 30.14 36.64
C GLY A 12 9.40 29.60 36.51
N VAL A 13 8.41 30.15 37.22
CA VAL A 13 7.00 29.76 37.10
C VAL A 13 6.47 30.14 35.74
N LEU A 14 6.74 31.34 35.21
CA LEU A 14 6.30 31.76 33.90
C LEU A 14 6.91 30.91 32.78
N ALA A 15 8.21 30.57 32.88
CA ALA A 15 8.86 29.66 31.94
C ALA A 15 8.23 28.25 32.01
N GLY A 16 7.94 27.74 33.20
CA GLY A 16 7.27 26.47 33.38
C GLY A 16 5.85 26.45 32.80
N VAL A 17 5.06 27.51 33.04
CA VAL A 17 3.72 27.65 32.44
C VAL A 17 3.81 27.77 30.91
N TYR A 18 4.74 28.58 30.39
CA TYR A 18 4.95 28.69 28.94
C TYR A 18 5.30 27.33 28.30
N THR A 19 6.21 26.58 28.92
CA THR A 19 6.58 25.25 28.43
C THR A 19 5.40 24.26 28.53
N ALA A 20 4.61 24.33 29.59
CA ALA A 20 3.41 23.50 29.72
C ALA A 20 2.37 23.82 28.65
N VAL A 21 2.10 25.10 28.40
CA VAL A 21 1.17 25.53 27.33
C VAL A 21 1.69 25.15 25.94
N GLN A 22 2.97 25.29 25.67
CA GLN A 22 3.58 24.85 24.41
C GLN A 22 3.44 23.34 24.23
N ASN A 23 3.65 22.56 25.32
CA ASN A 23 3.45 21.13 25.28
C ASN A 23 1.97 20.74 25.10
N ASP A 24 1.04 21.41 25.77
CA ASP A 24 -0.41 21.20 25.61
C ASP A 24 -0.86 21.48 24.18
N VAL A 25 -0.42 22.57 23.57
CA VAL A 25 -0.73 22.89 22.18
C VAL A 25 -0.14 21.85 21.23
N ALA A 26 1.10 21.42 21.45
CA ALA A 26 1.70 20.34 20.69
C ALA A 26 0.98 19.00 20.91
N GLU A 27 0.49 18.73 22.13
CA GLU A 27 -0.30 17.54 22.45
C GLU A 27 -1.70 17.54 21.81
N TRP A 28 -2.32 18.70 21.61
CA TRP A 28 -3.59 18.82 20.88
C TRP A 28 -3.46 18.37 19.43
N ASP A 29 -2.39 18.77 18.76
CA ASP A 29 -2.06 18.31 17.39
C ASP A 29 -1.69 16.82 17.35
N LEU A 30 -1.31 16.24 18.50
CA LEU A 30 -0.95 14.82 18.64
C LEU A 30 -2.15 13.91 18.97
N ARG A 31 -3.37 14.43 19.09
CA ARG A 31 -4.60 13.63 19.33
C ARG A 31 -5.18 13.00 18.07
N ASP A 32 -4.67 13.38 16.92
CA ASP A 32 -5.09 12.81 15.67
C ASP A 32 -4.40 11.46 15.44
N VAL A 33 -5.21 10.41 15.23
CA VAL A 33 -4.76 9.05 14.96
C VAL A 33 -5.45 8.56 13.70
N GLU A 34 -4.67 8.10 12.74
CA GLU A 34 -5.19 7.53 11.51
C GLU A 34 -5.48 6.04 11.70
N ILE A 35 -6.65 5.59 11.29
CA ILE A 35 -7.05 4.19 11.34
C ILE A 35 -7.07 3.67 9.90
N SER A 36 -6.25 2.66 9.62
CA SER A 36 -6.08 2.10 8.30
C SER A 36 -6.35 0.60 8.28
N VAL A 37 -6.89 0.11 7.17
CA VAL A 37 -7.08 -1.31 6.84
C VAL A 37 -6.38 -1.65 5.52
N ALA A 38 -6.11 -2.94 5.24
CA ALA A 38 -5.57 -3.35 3.96
C ALA A 38 -6.67 -3.41 2.89
N PHE A 39 -6.43 -2.83 1.71
CA PHE A 39 -7.40 -2.86 0.61
C PHE A 39 -7.67 -4.28 0.09
N GLU A 40 -6.66 -5.13 0.05
CA GLU A 40 -6.82 -6.52 -0.36
C GLU A 40 -7.74 -7.31 0.60
N GLU A 41 -7.65 -7.03 1.91
CA GLU A 41 -8.55 -7.62 2.91
C GLU A 41 -9.99 -7.12 2.72
N VAL A 42 -10.18 -5.82 2.40
CA VAL A 42 -11.50 -5.26 2.04
C VAL A 42 -12.08 -5.94 0.80
N ARG A 43 -11.28 -6.13 -0.24
CA ARG A 43 -11.72 -6.85 -1.44
C ARG A 43 -12.10 -8.31 -1.15
N GLN A 44 -11.35 -8.98 -0.27
CA GLN A 44 -11.67 -10.34 0.13
C GLN A 44 -12.98 -10.38 0.90
N LEU A 45 -13.18 -9.50 1.91
CA LEU A 45 -14.46 -9.39 2.62
C LEU A 45 -15.64 -9.14 1.69
N ALA A 46 -15.47 -8.24 0.73
CA ALA A 46 -16.50 -7.93 -0.25
C ALA A 46 -16.91 -9.17 -1.07
N ARG A 47 -15.93 -9.94 -1.54
CA ARG A 47 -16.18 -11.20 -2.27
C ARG A 47 -16.90 -12.22 -1.41
N GLU A 48 -16.45 -12.45 -0.18
CA GLU A 48 -17.02 -13.44 0.74
C GLU A 48 -18.45 -13.07 1.19
N ALA A 49 -18.70 -11.77 1.38
CA ALA A 49 -20.02 -11.23 1.73
C ALA A 49 -20.94 -11.04 0.50
N ASN A 50 -20.46 -11.27 -0.72
CA ASN A 50 -21.17 -10.95 -1.97
C ASN A 50 -21.64 -9.49 -2.05
N LEU A 51 -20.77 -8.57 -1.64
CA LEU A 51 -20.95 -7.12 -1.67
C LEU A 51 -19.97 -6.46 -2.66
N ALA A 52 -20.29 -5.23 -3.07
CA ALA A 52 -19.31 -4.41 -3.76
C ALA A 52 -18.24 -3.89 -2.77
N PRO A 53 -16.94 -3.78 -3.16
CA PRO A 53 -15.90 -3.21 -2.30
C PRO A 53 -16.25 -1.80 -1.79
N ALA A 54 -16.96 -0.98 -2.59
CA ALA A 54 -17.45 0.34 -2.19
C ALA A 54 -18.40 0.30 -0.98
N GLU A 55 -19.24 -0.73 -0.88
CA GLU A 55 -20.17 -0.88 0.24
C GLU A 55 -19.43 -1.20 1.54
N VAL A 56 -18.44 -2.10 1.47
CA VAL A 56 -17.58 -2.43 2.63
C VAL A 56 -16.77 -1.22 3.06
N LEU A 57 -16.18 -0.48 2.12
CA LEU A 57 -15.45 0.76 2.41
C LEU A 57 -16.34 1.80 3.09
N THR A 58 -17.58 1.96 2.63
CA THR A 58 -18.53 2.89 3.23
C THR A 58 -18.86 2.52 4.69
N GLN A 59 -19.07 1.23 4.97
CA GLN A 59 -19.29 0.74 6.33
C GLN A 59 -18.06 0.99 7.21
N LEU A 60 -16.86 0.63 6.75
CA LEU A 60 -15.61 0.85 7.49
C LEU A 60 -15.37 2.34 7.76
N ARG A 61 -15.62 3.20 6.75
CA ARG A 61 -15.50 4.66 6.89
C ARG A 61 -16.43 5.21 7.96
N SER A 62 -17.68 4.72 8.01
CA SER A 62 -18.68 5.15 9.00
C SER A 62 -18.28 4.77 10.44
N LEU A 63 -17.46 3.73 10.61
CA LEU A 63 -16.94 3.27 11.89
C LEU A 63 -15.59 3.92 12.27
N GLY A 64 -15.08 4.85 11.45
CA GLY A 64 -13.89 5.62 11.79
C GLY A 64 -12.60 5.25 11.05
N VAL A 65 -12.63 4.34 10.07
CA VAL A 65 -11.48 4.16 9.17
C VAL A 65 -11.26 5.43 8.38
N THR A 66 -10.03 5.92 8.35
CA THR A 66 -9.64 7.18 7.70
C THR A 66 -8.71 6.97 6.52
N ALA A 67 -8.06 5.81 6.45
CA ALA A 67 -7.14 5.48 5.39
C ALA A 67 -7.20 4.00 5.01
N VAL A 68 -6.67 3.68 3.83
CA VAL A 68 -6.56 2.31 3.33
C VAL A 68 -5.17 2.07 2.79
N ALA A 69 -4.53 1.01 3.27
CA ALA A 69 -3.23 0.59 2.80
C ALA A 69 -3.38 -0.15 1.47
N ILE A 70 -2.74 0.37 0.43
CA ILE A 70 -2.85 -0.14 -0.94
C ILE A 70 -1.48 -0.35 -1.56
N GLY A 71 -1.27 -1.52 -2.15
CA GLY A 71 -0.10 -1.87 -2.96
C GLY A 71 -0.36 -1.73 -4.46
N GLU A 72 0.65 -2.06 -5.23
CA GLU A 72 0.51 -2.21 -6.67
C GLU A 72 -0.34 -3.45 -7.01
N ALA A 73 -1.11 -3.39 -8.08
CA ALA A 73 -1.90 -4.53 -8.56
C ALA A 73 -1.01 -5.60 -9.20
N GLU A 74 -1.17 -6.86 -8.81
CA GLU A 74 -0.51 -8.00 -9.43
C GLU A 74 -1.22 -8.45 -10.71
N VAL A 75 -0.47 -8.95 -11.69
CA VAL A 75 -1.03 -9.55 -12.91
C VAL A 75 -1.97 -10.71 -12.58
N ARG A 76 -1.62 -11.53 -11.58
CA ARG A 76 -2.44 -12.64 -11.07
C ARG A 76 -3.84 -12.20 -10.67
N ARG A 77 -3.99 -11.02 -10.08
CA ARG A 77 -5.29 -10.47 -9.71
C ARG A 77 -6.19 -10.31 -10.95
N TYR A 78 -5.68 -9.72 -12.01
CA TYR A 78 -6.44 -9.54 -13.26
C TYR A 78 -6.80 -10.87 -13.93
N GLN A 79 -5.95 -11.89 -13.79
CA GLN A 79 -6.28 -13.24 -14.24
C GLN A 79 -7.42 -13.84 -13.40
N ASN A 80 -7.34 -13.74 -12.07
CA ASN A 80 -8.37 -14.25 -11.16
C ASN A 80 -9.72 -13.53 -11.32
N ASP A 81 -9.68 -12.24 -11.62
CA ASP A 81 -10.87 -11.42 -11.91
C ASP A 81 -11.41 -11.63 -13.35
N GLY A 82 -10.77 -12.49 -14.16
CA GLY A 82 -11.17 -12.79 -15.54
C GLY A 82 -10.92 -11.66 -16.55
N VAL A 83 -10.14 -10.65 -16.18
CA VAL A 83 -9.81 -9.48 -17.03
C VAL A 83 -8.75 -9.81 -18.07
N LEU A 84 -7.87 -10.77 -17.76
CA LEU A 84 -6.89 -11.30 -18.70
C LEU A 84 -6.82 -12.82 -18.62
N THR A 85 -6.34 -13.44 -19.72
CA THR A 85 -5.96 -14.84 -19.77
C THR A 85 -4.44 -14.94 -19.88
N ALA A 86 -3.82 -15.77 -19.04
CA ALA A 86 -2.38 -16.02 -19.06
C ALA A 86 -2.10 -17.52 -19.25
N ALA A 87 -1.19 -17.86 -20.14
CA ALA A 87 -0.78 -19.25 -20.38
C ALA A 87 0.67 -19.33 -20.88
N THR A 88 1.32 -20.45 -20.63
CA THR A 88 2.60 -20.77 -21.29
C THR A 88 2.37 -21.22 -22.74
N GLY A 89 3.37 -21.03 -23.59
CA GLY A 89 3.28 -21.55 -24.96
C GLY A 89 3.07 -23.06 -25.01
N SER A 90 3.63 -23.83 -24.06
CA SER A 90 3.37 -25.27 -23.93
C SER A 90 1.88 -25.57 -23.70
N GLN A 91 1.24 -24.82 -22.80
CA GLN A 91 -0.21 -24.96 -22.53
C GLN A 91 -1.04 -24.62 -23.77
N LEU A 92 -0.72 -23.53 -24.48
CA LEU A 92 -1.41 -23.13 -25.70
C LEU A 92 -1.27 -24.16 -26.81
N ILE A 93 -0.07 -24.70 -27.05
CA ILE A 93 0.17 -25.74 -28.05
C ILE A 93 -0.60 -27.01 -27.70
N HIS A 94 -0.58 -27.40 -26.42
CA HIS A 94 -1.28 -28.60 -25.96
C HIS A 94 -2.81 -28.45 -26.10
N SER A 95 -3.37 -27.33 -25.66
CA SER A 95 -4.80 -27.04 -25.79
C SER A 95 -5.25 -27.06 -27.26
N TRP A 96 -4.52 -26.36 -28.14
CA TRP A 96 -4.82 -26.34 -29.56
C TRP A 96 -4.78 -27.74 -30.22
N ARG A 97 -3.79 -28.57 -29.85
CA ARG A 97 -3.72 -29.95 -30.36
C ARG A 97 -4.89 -30.82 -29.94
N LEU A 98 -5.47 -30.56 -28.76
CA LEU A 98 -6.61 -31.32 -28.24
C LEU A 98 -7.95 -30.87 -28.80
N THR A 99 -8.16 -29.55 -28.92
CA THR A 99 -9.46 -28.98 -29.25
C THR A 99 -9.56 -28.51 -30.69
N GLY A 100 -8.45 -28.20 -31.35
CA GLY A 100 -8.40 -27.52 -32.64
C GLY A 100 -8.80 -26.04 -32.57
N GLU A 101 -9.11 -25.54 -31.37
CA GLU A 101 -9.61 -24.15 -31.16
C GLU A 101 -8.55 -23.27 -30.52
N SER A 102 -8.54 -21.98 -30.91
CA SER A 102 -7.71 -20.95 -30.31
C SER A 102 -8.29 -19.58 -30.61
N SER A 103 -7.81 -18.55 -29.88
CA SER A 103 -8.17 -17.16 -30.18
C SER A 103 -7.69 -16.76 -31.57
N SER A 104 -8.42 -15.82 -32.20
CA SER A 104 -8.07 -15.30 -33.53
C SER A 104 -6.66 -14.72 -33.65
N VAL A 105 -6.09 -14.27 -32.53
CA VAL A 105 -4.75 -13.70 -32.45
C VAL A 105 -3.66 -14.77 -32.34
N LEU A 106 -3.92 -15.86 -31.59
CA LEU A 106 -2.98 -16.95 -31.40
C LEU A 106 -2.98 -17.97 -32.54
N LEU A 107 -4.13 -18.16 -33.21
CA LEU A 107 -4.27 -19.20 -34.24
C LEU A 107 -3.17 -19.11 -35.33
N PRO A 108 -2.87 -17.94 -35.93
CA PRO A 108 -1.82 -17.84 -36.96
C PRO A 108 -0.43 -18.21 -36.40
N LEU A 109 -0.14 -17.89 -35.12
CA LEU A 109 1.12 -18.21 -34.48
C LEU A 109 1.25 -19.73 -34.22
N LEU A 110 0.15 -20.38 -33.85
CA LEU A 110 0.09 -21.84 -33.63
C LEU A 110 0.28 -22.60 -34.95
N GLU A 111 -0.44 -22.22 -36.01
CA GLU A 111 -0.35 -22.81 -37.33
C GLU A 111 1.08 -22.66 -37.92
N SER A 112 1.68 -21.47 -37.74
CA SER A 112 3.03 -21.19 -38.20
C SER A 112 4.12 -21.74 -37.28
N LYS A 113 3.77 -22.39 -36.19
CA LYS A 113 4.69 -22.94 -35.16
C LYS A 113 5.62 -21.88 -34.56
N LEU A 114 5.13 -20.65 -34.43
CA LEU A 114 5.87 -19.52 -33.85
C LEU A 114 5.74 -19.43 -32.31
N ILE A 115 4.75 -20.13 -31.72
CA ILE A 115 4.60 -20.17 -30.27
C ILE A 115 5.79 -20.86 -29.61
N GLN A 116 6.46 -20.17 -28.71
CA GLN A 116 7.60 -20.67 -27.96
C GLN A 116 7.11 -21.34 -26.65
N PRO A 117 7.49 -22.61 -26.37
CA PRO A 117 6.95 -23.37 -25.22
C PRO A 117 7.09 -22.69 -23.87
N ASN A 118 8.22 -22.03 -23.61
CA ASN A 118 8.60 -21.44 -22.32
C ASN A 118 8.26 -19.95 -22.20
N THR A 119 7.64 -19.37 -23.22
CA THR A 119 7.19 -17.97 -23.23
C THR A 119 5.81 -17.87 -22.61
N THR A 120 5.57 -16.86 -21.83
CA THR A 120 4.24 -16.51 -21.30
C THR A 120 3.50 -15.62 -22.28
N TYR A 121 2.25 -15.98 -22.56
CA TYR A 121 1.33 -15.27 -23.42
C TYR A 121 0.18 -14.73 -22.60
N LEU A 122 -0.08 -13.43 -22.73
CA LEU A 122 -1.21 -12.77 -22.07
C LEU A 122 -2.17 -12.24 -23.11
N LEU A 123 -3.46 -12.47 -22.92
CA LEU A 123 -4.55 -11.97 -23.76
C LEU A 123 -5.49 -11.12 -22.91
N LEU A 124 -5.82 -9.93 -23.38
CA LEU A 124 -6.72 -9.00 -22.69
C LEU A 124 -7.44 -8.06 -23.67
N GLU A 125 -8.63 -7.58 -23.27
CA GLU A 125 -9.47 -6.73 -24.10
C GLU A 125 -9.22 -5.23 -23.90
N ASP A 126 -8.69 -4.85 -22.72
CA ASP A 126 -8.39 -3.45 -22.38
C ASP A 126 -7.01 -3.04 -22.90
N LYS A 127 -7.01 -2.11 -23.86
CA LYS A 127 -5.78 -1.62 -24.49
C LYS A 127 -4.90 -0.79 -23.55
N LEU A 128 -5.50 -0.06 -22.61
CA LEU A 128 -4.73 0.76 -21.65
C LEU A 128 -4.03 -0.14 -20.64
N LEU A 129 -4.73 -1.13 -20.12
CA LEU A 129 -4.15 -2.14 -19.24
C LEU A 129 -3.05 -2.94 -19.97
N ALA A 130 -3.28 -3.34 -21.23
CA ALA A 130 -2.30 -4.05 -22.04
C ALA A 130 -1.00 -3.25 -22.21
N LYS A 131 -1.10 -1.97 -22.55
CA LYS A 131 0.05 -1.09 -22.69
C LYS A 131 0.79 -0.90 -21.37
N ARG A 132 0.05 -0.68 -20.27
CA ARG A 132 0.64 -0.53 -18.92
C ARG A 132 1.38 -1.80 -18.52
N LEU A 133 0.76 -2.96 -18.71
CA LEU A 133 1.35 -4.26 -18.39
C LEU A 133 2.63 -4.50 -19.19
N ALA A 134 2.60 -4.28 -20.52
CA ALA A 134 3.77 -4.44 -21.38
C ALA A 134 4.93 -3.54 -20.92
N HIS A 135 4.67 -2.25 -20.68
CA HIS A 135 5.65 -1.29 -20.19
C HIS A 135 6.25 -1.71 -18.83
N LYS A 136 5.40 -2.09 -17.87
CA LYS A 136 5.87 -2.53 -16.54
C LYS A 136 6.66 -3.84 -16.61
N ALA A 137 6.26 -4.75 -17.49
CA ALA A 137 7.00 -5.99 -17.71
C ALA A 137 8.40 -5.70 -18.27
N GLU A 138 8.53 -4.86 -19.30
CA GLU A 138 9.83 -4.43 -19.82
C GLU A 138 10.71 -3.78 -18.75
N LEU A 139 10.14 -2.82 -18.00
CA LEU A 139 10.86 -2.06 -16.99
C LEU A 139 11.37 -2.96 -15.84
N LYS A 140 10.51 -3.83 -15.33
CA LYS A 140 10.78 -4.62 -14.12
C LYS A 140 11.51 -5.92 -14.41
N LEU A 141 11.23 -6.57 -15.53
CA LEU A 141 11.91 -7.81 -15.93
C LEU A 141 13.22 -7.55 -16.70
N GLN A 142 13.43 -6.33 -17.20
CA GLN A 142 14.55 -5.95 -18.05
C GLN A 142 14.71 -6.89 -19.27
N LYS A 143 13.59 -7.29 -19.84
CA LYS A 143 13.49 -8.15 -21.01
C LYS A 143 12.59 -7.51 -22.07
N PRO A 144 12.86 -7.73 -23.36
CA PRO A 144 11.99 -7.25 -24.41
C PRO A 144 10.63 -7.94 -24.33
N VAL A 145 9.56 -7.15 -24.45
CA VAL A 145 8.19 -7.62 -24.51
C VAL A 145 7.67 -7.44 -25.94
N ARG A 146 7.15 -8.51 -26.53
CA ARG A 146 6.50 -8.43 -27.84
C ARG A 146 5.01 -8.20 -27.65
N THR A 147 4.44 -7.35 -28.50
CA THR A 147 3.03 -7.00 -28.37
C THR A 147 2.34 -6.97 -29.72
N ASP A 148 1.09 -7.45 -29.77
CA ASP A 148 0.19 -7.18 -30.89
C ASP A 148 -1.04 -6.42 -30.38
N PHE A 149 -1.08 -5.13 -30.64
CA PHE A 149 -2.18 -4.22 -30.27
C PHE A 149 -3.04 -3.82 -31.49
N SER A 150 -2.93 -4.57 -32.60
CA SER A 150 -3.66 -4.26 -33.83
C SER A 150 -5.13 -4.67 -33.76
N ARG A 151 -5.47 -5.71 -33.01
CA ARG A 151 -6.82 -6.27 -32.85
C ARG A 151 -7.02 -6.88 -31.46
N GLN A 152 -8.26 -7.02 -31.06
CA GLN A 152 -8.65 -7.70 -29.82
C GLN A 152 -8.81 -9.22 -30.04
N PRO A 153 -8.51 -10.02 -29.02
CA PRO A 153 -7.83 -9.65 -27.79
C PRO A 153 -6.40 -9.21 -28.06
N PHE A 154 -5.89 -8.21 -27.31
CA PHE A 154 -4.50 -7.75 -27.38
C PHE A 154 -3.57 -8.80 -26.84
N LEU A 155 -2.46 -9.05 -27.55
CA LEU A 155 -1.47 -10.06 -27.20
C LEU A 155 -0.21 -9.41 -26.64
N ILE A 156 0.29 -9.99 -25.54
CA ILE A 156 1.60 -9.69 -24.97
C ILE A 156 2.34 -11.01 -24.81
N GLU A 157 3.57 -11.05 -25.33
CA GLU A 157 4.49 -12.19 -25.24
C GLU A 157 5.69 -11.79 -24.37
N ILE A 158 5.95 -12.55 -23.32
CA ILE A 158 7.04 -12.29 -22.37
C ILE A 158 7.89 -13.57 -22.26
N ASP A 159 9.17 -13.48 -22.59
CA ASP A 159 10.11 -14.60 -22.45
C ASP A 159 10.52 -14.77 -20.97
N GLU A 160 9.54 -15.18 -20.18
CA GLU A 160 9.66 -15.39 -18.73
C GLU A 160 8.69 -16.46 -18.26
N ASP A 161 8.97 -17.06 -17.11
CA ASP A 161 8.11 -18.03 -16.44
C ASP A 161 6.75 -17.43 -16.06
N LEU A 162 5.68 -18.23 -16.23
CA LEU A 162 4.30 -17.79 -15.99
C LEU A 162 4.11 -17.30 -14.54
N GLU A 163 4.65 -18.00 -13.56
CA GLU A 163 4.49 -17.63 -12.15
C GLU A 163 5.18 -16.29 -11.84
N ARG A 164 6.35 -16.03 -12.46
CA ARG A 164 7.01 -14.73 -12.33
C ARG A 164 6.22 -13.61 -12.98
N VAL A 165 5.65 -13.86 -14.16
CA VAL A 165 4.79 -12.88 -14.84
C VAL A 165 3.52 -12.61 -14.05
N LEU A 166 2.89 -13.64 -13.49
CA LEU A 166 1.71 -13.49 -12.64
C LEU A 166 1.99 -12.73 -11.34
N GLY A 167 3.17 -12.88 -10.77
CA GLY A 167 3.61 -12.13 -9.59
C GLY A 167 4.08 -10.71 -9.88
N LEU A 168 4.12 -10.29 -11.16
CA LEU A 168 4.55 -8.96 -11.54
C LEU A 168 3.54 -7.91 -11.07
N ARG A 169 4.03 -6.88 -10.39
CA ARG A 169 3.23 -5.73 -9.96
C ARG A 169 3.31 -4.62 -11.00
N ILE A 170 2.14 -4.15 -11.44
CA ILE A 170 2.00 -3.26 -12.60
C ILE A 170 1.48 -1.87 -12.25
N GLY A 171 1.68 -1.45 -11.00
CA GLY A 171 1.30 -0.14 -10.50
C GLY A 171 -0.08 -0.10 -9.87
N LEU A 172 -0.52 1.08 -9.47
CA LEU A 172 -1.84 1.32 -8.88
C LEU A 172 -2.94 1.07 -9.91
N ASP A 173 -3.98 0.34 -9.51
CA ASP A 173 -5.18 0.23 -10.34
C ASP A 173 -5.99 1.53 -10.26
N PRO A 174 -6.25 2.22 -11.38
CA PRO A 174 -7.03 3.45 -11.37
C PRO A 174 -8.45 3.28 -10.81
N ALA A 175 -9.07 2.11 -11.00
CA ALA A 175 -10.39 1.83 -10.46
C ALA A 175 -10.36 1.75 -8.93
N ASP A 176 -9.34 1.14 -8.35
CA ASP A 176 -9.16 1.07 -6.90
C ASP A 176 -8.94 2.46 -6.30
N VAL A 177 -8.08 3.27 -6.93
CA VAL A 177 -7.85 4.66 -6.51
C VAL A 177 -9.14 5.47 -6.56
N ALA A 178 -9.94 5.31 -7.63
CA ALA A 178 -11.23 5.98 -7.76
C ALA A 178 -12.20 5.58 -6.64
N LEU A 179 -12.29 4.29 -6.30
CA LEU A 179 -13.11 3.78 -5.20
C LEU A 179 -12.72 4.41 -3.85
N LEU A 180 -11.42 4.45 -3.53
CA LEU A 180 -10.94 5.03 -2.28
C LEU A 180 -11.23 6.53 -2.18
N ARG A 181 -11.06 7.26 -3.29
CA ARG A 181 -11.40 8.70 -3.36
C ARG A 181 -12.90 8.94 -3.21
N GLN A 182 -13.75 8.11 -3.81
CA GLN A 182 -15.21 8.20 -3.64
C GLN A 182 -15.66 7.93 -2.20
N ALA A 183 -14.95 7.05 -1.49
CA ALA A 183 -15.18 6.76 -0.08
C ALA A 183 -14.59 7.80 0.87
N ASP A 184 -13.95 8.86 0.37
CA ASP A 184 -13.23 9.88 1.16
C ASP A 184 -12.20 9.24 2.11
N LEU A 185 -11.44 8.28 1.59
CA LEU A 185 -10.39 7.56 2.30
C LEU A 185 -9.01 7.92 1.73
N ARG A 186 -8.06 8.14 2.63
CA ARG A 186 -6.66 8.38 2.26
C ARG A 186 -5.98 7.05 1.91
N LEU A 187 -4.93 7.13 1.12
CA LEU A 187 -4.12 5.98 0.75
C LEU A 187 -2.86 5.93 1.61
N VAL A 188 -2.61 4.79 2.22
CA VAL A 188 -1.30 4.43 2.78
C VAL A 188 -0.55 3.66 1.69
N PRO A 189 0.42 4.28 0.98
CA PRO A 189 1.17 3.60 -0.05
C PRO A 189 1.91 2.38 0.51
N ARG A 190 1.78 1.23 -0.16
CA ARG A 190 2.47 -0.02 0.19
C ARG A 190 3.27 -0.57 -0.99
N PRO A 191 4.31 0.14 -1.45
CA PRO A 191 5.19 -0.41 -2.47
C PRO A 191 6.00 -1.58 -1.90
N ASP A 192 6.36 -2.52 -2.78
CA ASP A 192 7.30 -3.57 -2.46
C ASP A 192 8.65 -3.39 -3.20
N ASN A 193 9.54 -4.37 -3.06
CA ASN A 193 10.84 -4.38 -3.74
C ASN A 193 10.93 -5.44 -4.84
N ALA A 194 9.85 -6.18 -5.12
CA ALA A 194 9.89 -7.24 -6.11
C ALA A 194 10.16 -6.69 -7.52
N PHE A 195 11.15 -7.27 -8.18
CA PHE A 195 11.57 -6.90 -9.55
C PHE A 195 12.10 -5.46 -9.72
N LEU A 196 12.44 -4.75 -8.66
CA LEU A 196 12.99 -3.39 -8.74
C LEU A 196 14.51 -3.41 -8.85
N THR A 197 15.02 -3.83 -9.99
CA THR A 197 16.43 -4.04 -10.26
C THR A 197 17.12 -2.83 -10.92
N SER A 198 16.42 -1.70 -11.04
CA SER A 198 16.96 -0.47 -11.60
C SER A 198 16.41 0.77 -10.89
N GLU A 199 17.19 1.85 -10.93
CA GLU A 199 16.78 3.15 -10.40
C GLU A 199 15.49 3.66 -11.09
N ALA A 200 15.36 3.43 -12.40
CA ALA A 200 14.17 3.81 -13.16
C ALA A 200 12.92 3.10 -12.66
N ALA A 201 13.01 1.78 -12.39
CA ALA A 201 11.89 1.01 -11.86
C ALA A 201 11.48 1.50 -10.46
N VAL A 202 12.45 1.82 -9.58
CA VAL A 202 12.20 2.37 -8.24
C VAL A 202 11.49 3.72 -8.33
N ARG A 203 12.03 4.65 -9.14
CA ARG A 203 11.45 5.99 -9.31
C ARG A 203 10.05 5.94 -9.91
N GLU A 204 9.82 5.09 -10.91
CA GLU A 204 8.50 4.95 -11.51
C GLU A 204 7.50 4.34 -10.56
N THR A 205 7.88 3.28 -9.83
CA THR A 205 6.99 2.64 -8.83
C THR A 205 6.57 3.63 -7.74
N LEU A 206 7.50 4.35 -7.13
CA LEU A 206 7.18 5.34 -6.11
C LEU A 206 6.46 6.57 -6.70
N GLY A 207 6.86 6.98 -7.91
CA GLY A 207 6.25 8.11 -8.63
C GLY A 207 4.76 7.93 -8.89
N GLU A 208 4.28 6.71 -9.15
CA GLU A 208 2.85 6.44 -9.32
C GLU A 208 2.03 6.74 -8.06
N PHE A 209 2.54 6.36 -6.88
CA PHE A 209 1.89 6.72 -5.62
C PHE A 209 1.93 8.23 -5.38
N PHE A 210 3.08 8.84 -5.60
CA PHE A 210 3.30 10.26 -5.31
C PHE A 210 2.74 11.21 -6.38
N ALA A 211 2.27 10.69 -7.51
CA ALA A 211 1.48 11.46 -8.47
C ALA A 211 0.08 11.80 -7.97
N LEU A 212 -0.38 11.14 -6.90
CA LEU A 212 -1.63 11.47 -6.24
C LEU A 212 -1.47 12.76 -5.40
N PRO A 213 -2.56 13.52 -5.18
CA PRO A 213 -2.50 14.71 -4.32
C PRO A 213 -1.98 14.36 -2.92
N ALA A 214 -1.10 15.19 -2.37
CA ALA A 214 -0.44 14.91 -1.08
C ALA A 214 -1.44 14.74 0.07
N GLU A 215 -2.57 15.45 0.04
CA GLU A 215 -3.66 15.33 0.99
C GLU A 215 -4.41 13.99 0.91
N ALA A 216 -4.34 13.32 -0.22
CA ALA A 216 -4.90 11.98 -0.42
C ALA A 216 -3.96 10.87 0.06
N LEU A 217 -2.72 11.21 0.44
CA LEU A 217 -1.71 10.24 0.88
C LEU A 217 -1.49 10.31 2.39
N SER A 218 -1.18 9.17 2.97
CA SER A 218 -0.67 8.99 4.33
C SER A 218 0.81 8.59 4.31
N ALA A 219 1.35 8.18 5.47
CA ALA A 219 2.71 7.66 5.56
C ALA A 219 2.90 6.44 4.65
N ILE A 220 4.06 6.34 4.02
CA ILE A 220 4.42 5.18 3.20
C ILE A 220 4.79 4.00 4.10
N MET A 221 4.22 2.83 3.83
CA MET A 221 4.49 1.57 4.54
C MET A 221 4.94 0.51 3.54
N PHE A 222 6.13 -0.05 3.72
CA PHE A 222 6.62 -1.07 2.78
C PHE A 222 5.95 -2.42 2.95
N ASP A 223 5.74 -3.11 1.84
CA ASP A 223 5.29 -4.49 1.80
C ASP A 223 6.50 -5.44 1.62
N GLY A 224 6.43 -6.62 2.26
CA GLY A 224 7.46 -7.63 2.12
C GLY A 224 8.69 -7.45 3.02
N PRO A 225 9.77 -8.22 2.73
CA PRO A 225 10.94 -8.33 3.60
C PRO A 225 11.96 -7.19 3.42
N GLU A 226 11.81 -6.36 2.41
CA GLU A 226 12.76 -5.32 2.02
C GLU A 226 12.04 -4.01 1.71
N VAL A 227 12.73 -2.87 1.90
CA VAL A 227 12.21 -1.59 1.43
C VAL A 227 12.47 -1.43 -0.07
N THR A 228 11.61 -0.70 -0.75
CA THR A 228 11.76 -0.37 -2.17
C THR A 228 13.14 0.20 -2.47
N GLY A 229 13.83 -0.36 -3.46
CA GLY A 229 15.17 0.03 -3.88
C GLY A 229 16.32 -0.60 -3.10
N TYR A 230 16.06 -1.48 -2.14
CA TYR A 230 17.11 -2.22 -1.45
C TYR A 230 17.68 -3.35 -2.35
N PRO A 231 19.00 -3.62 -2.33
CA PRO A 231 20.04 -2.87 -1.62
C PRO A 231 20.61 -1.66 -2.40
N ASP A 232 20.52 -1.63 -3.73
CA ASP A 232 21.39 -0.82 -4.59
C ASP A 232 20.80 0.55 -4.96
N HIS A 233 19.49 0.75 -4.79
CA HIS A 233 18.76 1.93 -5.25
C HIS A 233 18.08 2.74 -4.12
N LEU A 234 18.55 2.58 -2.86
CA LEU A 234 18.00 3.30 -1.71
C LEU A 234 18.04 4.82 -1.85
N ALA A 235 19.06 5.35 -2.51
CA ALA A 235 19.18 6.79 -2.75
C ALA A 235 18.04 7.32 -3.64
N ALA A 236 17.64 6.55 -4.67
CA ALA A 236 16.53 6.88 -5.54
C ALA A 236 15.19 6.84 -4.79
N ALA A 237 14.98 5.81 -3.96
CA ALA A 237 13.80 5.71 -3.11
C ALA A 237 13.72 6.88 -2.11
N ALA A 238 14.83 7.21 -1.43
CA ALA A 238 14.90 8.32 -0.50
C ALA A 238 14.62 9.67 -1.16
N ALA A 239 15.13 9.89 -2.38
CA ALA A 239 14.86 11.11 -3.13
C ALA A 239 13.36 11.25 -3.43
N ALA A 240 12.72 10.21 -3.96
CA ALA A 240 11.28 10.20 -4.26
C ALA A 240 10.43 10.45 -2.99
N ILE A 241 10.77 9.82 -1.87
CA ILE A 241 10.05 10.00 -0.60
C ILE A 241 10.21 11.44 -0.08
N ARG A 242 11.41 12.02 -0.11
CA ARG A 242 11.63 13.40 0.30
C ARG A 242 10.87 14.39 -0.58
N GLU A 243 10.88 14.19 -1.88
CA GLU A 243 10.16 15.02 -2.84
C GLU A 243 8.66 14.99 -2.64
N SER A 244 8.10 13.85 -2.22
CA SER A 244 6.68 13.71 -1.91
C SER A 244 6.26 14.38 -0.60
N GLY A 245 7.20 14.66 0.31
CA GLY A 245 6.91 15.16 1.66
C GLY A 245 6.22 14.15 2.58
N GLN A 246 6.08 12.88 2.18
CA GLN A 246 5.43 11.86 2.99
C GLN A 246 6.37 11.29 4.05
N ALA A 247 5.81 10.94 5.22
CA ALA A 247 6.55 10.27 6.26
C ALA A 247 6.79 8.80 5.96
N LEU A 248 7.94 8.29 6.41
CA LEU A 248 8.25 6.87 6.37
C LEU A 248 7.59 6.14 7.55
N GLY A 249 6.69 5.21 7.28
CA GLY A 249 6.02 4.40 8.29
C GLY A 249 6.90 3.26 8.80
N ILE A 250 7.05 3.18 10.11
CA ILE A 250 7.77 2.11 10.82
C ILE A 250 6.76 1.23 11.53
N VAL A 251 6.58 0.01 11.06
CA VAL A 251 5.62 -0.94 11.65
C VAL A 251 6.24 -1.58 12.91
N GLU A 252 5.56 -1.43 14.04
CA GLU A 252 5.96 -2.05 15.30
C GLU A 252 5.65 -3.55 15.33
N PHE A 253 6.40 -4.31 16.12
CA PHE A 253 6.22 -5.75 16.34
C PHE A 253 6.27 -6.62 15.06
N ALA A 254 6.55 -6.05 13.91
CA ALA A 254 6.85 -6.77 12.69
C ALA A 254 8.36 -6.94 12.50
N LYS A 255 8.75 -7.96 11.75
CA LYS A 255 10.14 -8.06 11.27
C LYS A 255 10.41 -6.81 10.43
N ARG A 256 11.43 -6.06 10.81
CA ARG A 256 11.81 -4.85 10.07
C ARG A 256 12.28 -5.22 8.67
N PRO A 257 11.77 -4.56 7.62
CA PRO A 257 12.27 -4.76 6.27
C PRO A 257 13.76 -4.43 6.18
N ALA A 258 14.51 -5.20 5.40
CA ALA A 258 15.91 -4.89 5.12
C ALA A 258 16.00 -3.52 4.43
N GLY A 259 17.00 -2.73 4.79
CA GLY A 259 17.20 -1.37 4.27
C GLY A 259 16.43 -0.27 5.01
N ILE A 260 15.48 -0.58 5.91
CA ILE A 260 14.65 0.44 6.56
C ILE A 260 15.47 1.46 7.37
N SER A 261 16.52 1.02 8.08
CA SER A 261 17.38 1.92 8.87
C SER A 261 18.19 2.86 7.99
N GLN A 262 18.74 2.35 6.88
CA GLN A 262 19.46 3.16 5.90
C GLN A 262 18.52 4.16 5.23
N LEU A 263 17.34 3.71 4.82
CA LEU A 263 16.34 4.57 4.20
C LEU A 263 15.86 5.67 5.16
N SER A 264 15.62 5.33 6.43
CA SER A 264 15.23 6.31 7.47
C SER A 264 16.27 7.40 7.63
N ALA A 265 17.57 7.05 7.64
CA ALA A 265 18.64 8.04 7.70
C ALA A 265 18.68 8.93 6.43
N LEU A 266 18.49 8.33 5.25
CA LEU A 266 18.48 9.05 3.98
C LEU A 266 17.30 10.03 3.83
N VAL A 267 16.15 9.74 4.45
CA VAL A 267 14.99 10.66 4.48
C VAL A 267 15.01 11.62 5.67
N GLY A 268 16.12 11.71 6.41
CA GLY A 268 16.27 12.65 7.55
C GLY A 268 15.40 12.28 8.75
N TYR A 269 15.13 10.99 8.95
CA TYR A 269 14.32 10.46 10.06
C TYR A 269 12.88 11.02 10.11
N GLN A 270 12.33 11.48 8.99
CA GLN A 270 10.90 11.78 8.87
C GLN A 270 10.10 10.48 8.93
N THR A 271 9.90 9.98 10.13
CA THR A 271 9.27 8.67 10.37
C THR A 271 8.00 8.82 11.20
N LEU A 272 7.10 7.85 11.03
CA LEU A 272 5.85 7.71 11.78
C LEU A 272 5.71 6.27 12.25
N LEU A 273 5.38 6.08 13.53
CA LEU A 273 5.15 4.75 14.07
C LEU A 273 3.76 4.24 13.69
N ILE A 274 3.73 3.01 13.16
CA ILE A 274 2.53 2.28 12.80
C ILE A 274 2.35 1.11 13.76
N HIS A 275 1.19 1.04 14.41
CA HIS A 275 0.86 -0.08 15.29
C HIS A 275 -0.13 -1.02 14.59
N PRO A 276 0.27 -2.27 14.26
CA PRO A 276 -0.65 -3.27 13.78
C PRO A 276 -1.45 -3.86 14.96
N ASN A 277 -2.74 -4.11 14.79
CA ASN A 277 -3.45 -4.96 15.75
C ASN A 277 -2.81 -6.35 15.77
N GLN A 278 -2.79 -6.97 16.93
CA GLN A 278 -2.23 -8.31 17.11
C GLN A 278 -3.36 -9.28 17.48
N PRO A 279 -3.54 -10.40 16.75
CA PRO A 279 -4.52 -11.40 17.11
C PRO A 279 -4.37 -11.85 18.57
N GLY A 280 -5.49 -11.95 19.29
CA GLY A 280 -5.53 -12.37 20.69
C GLY A 280 -5.08 -11.31 21.70
N ARG A 281 -4.67 -10.11 21.29
CA ARG A 281 -4.42 -9.00 22.22
C ARG A 281 -5.66 -8.13 22.39
N PRO A 282 -5.92 -7.62 23.62
CA PRO A 282 -7.02 -6.70 23.87
C PRO A 282 -6.85 -5.42 23.04
N VAL A 283 -7.94 -4.88 22.51
CA VAL A 283 -7.99 -3.60 21.78
C VAL A 283 -7.38 -2.46 22.61
N GLN A 284 -7.52 -2.52 23.95
CA GLN A 284 -6.90 -1.61 24.91
C GLN A 284 -5.39 -1.43 24.71
N SER A 285 -4.68 -2.48 24.26
CA SER A 285 -3.24 -2.40 23.99
C SER A 285 -2.89 -1.44 22.85
N ILE A 286 -3.83 -1.17 21.95
CA ILE A 286 -3.68 -0.19 20.86
C ILE A 286 -3.66 1.22 21.45
N ALA A 287 -4.64 1.56 22.29
CA ALA A 287 -4.70 2.87 22.94
C ALA A 287 -3.45 3.14 23.82
N ASN A 288 -2.98 2.14 24.57
CA ASN A 288 -1.74 2.25 25.32
C ASN A 288 -0.53 2.55 24.40
N SER A 289 -0.47 1.90 23.24
CA SER A 289 0.61 2.15 22.27
C SER A 289 0.54 3.56 21.67
N VAL A 290 -0.64 4.06 21.39
CA VAL A 290 -0.87 5.43 20.92
C VAL A 290 -0.41 6.43 21.99
N GLN A 291 -0.76 6.20 23.24
CA GLN A 291 -0.43 7.08 24.36
C GLN A 291 1.06 7.03 24.74
N GLU A 292 1.61 5.84 24.94
CA GLU A 292 2.95 5.68 25.51
C GLU A 292 4.06 5.83 24.48
N ARG A 293 3.79 5.40 23.23
CA ARG A 293 4.81 5.34 22.16
C ARG A 293 4.58 6.35 21.03
N ARG A 294 3.57 7.21 21.16
CA ARG A 294 3.23 8.22 20.17
C ARG A 294 2.93 7.64 18.78
N VAL A 295 2.33 6.44 18.75
CA VAL A 295 1.80 5.88 17.51
C VAL A 295 0.75 6.82 16.92
N ARG A 296 0.78 7.04 15.60
CA ARG A 296 -0.16 7.94 14.92
C ARG A 296 -0.91 7.28 13.79
N LEU A 297 -0.53 6.07 13.41
CA LEU A 297 -1.28 5.24 12.48
C LEU A 297 -1.51 3.86 13.10
N VAL A 298 -2.78 3.49 13.24
CA VAL A 298 -3.21 2.14 13.64
C VAL A 298 -3.56 1.37 12.37
N TYR A 299 -2.86 0.27 12.11
CA TYR A 299 -3.08 -0.59 10.96
C TYR A 299 -3.83 -1.84 11.40
N ILE A 300 -5.13 -1.92 11.06
CA ILE A 300 -5.99 -3.02 11.43
C ILE A 300 -5.91 -4.11 10.36
N ARG A 301 -5.48 -5.31 10.77
CA ARG A 301 -5.61 -6.55 10.01
C ARG A 301 -7.00 -7.12 10.29
N LEU A 302 -7.78 -7.30 9.22
CA LEU A 302 -9.16 -7.77 9.34
C LEU A 302 -9.22 -9.28 9.58
N PRO A 303 -10.12 -9.79 10.45
CA PRO A 303 -10.21 -11.22 10.82
C PRO A 303 -10.91 -12.04 9.74
N LEU A 304 -10.22 -12.32 8.63
CA LEU A 304 -10.78 -13.02 7.45
C LEU A 304 -11.06 -14.50 7.67
N ALA A 305 -10.46 -15.12 8.69
CA ALA A 305 -10.62 -16.55 8.96
C ALA A 305 -11.80 -16.90 9.89
N GLU A 306 -12.56 -15.90 10.33
CA GLU A 306 -13.70 -16.08 11.24
C GLU A 306 -14.95 -16.58 10.49
N ALA A 307 -15.93 -17.08 11.25
CA ALA A 307 -17.17 -17.61 10.68
C ALA A 307 -18.05 -16.54 10.00
N ASN A 308 -17.95 -15.28 10.44
CA ASN A 308 -18.59 -14.13 9.83
C ASN A 308 -17.59 -12.98 9.70
N PRO A 309 -16.69 -13.06 8.71
CA PRO A 309 -15.56 -12.14 8.61
C PRO A 309 -15.95 -10.67 8.52
N LEU A 310 -17.04 -10.35 7.84
CA LEU A 310 -17.53 -8.97 7.71
C LEU A 310 -18.00 -8.41 9.06
N ALA A 311 -18.87 -9.12 9.75
CA ALA A 311 -19.38 -8.66 11.04
C ALA A 311 -18.25 -8.51 12.09
N GLU A 312 -17.34 -9.49 12.16
CA GLU A 312 -16.19 -9.46 13.07
C GLU A 312 -15.22 -8.31 12.72
N SER A 313 -15.03 -8.04 11.44
CA SER A 313 -14.20 -6.92 10.98
C SER A 313 -14.79 -5.57 11.36
N LEU A 314 -16.09 -5.39 11.17
CA LEU A 314 -16.79 -4.17 11.54
C LEU A 314 -16.77 -3.96 13.07
N ALA A 315 -17.06 -5.00 13.86
CA ALA A 315 -17.02 -4.95 15.32
C ALA A 315 -15.60 -4.64 15.85
N LEU A 316 -14.56 -5.19 15.22
CA LEU A 316 -13.17 -4.88 15.57
C LEU A 316 -12.85 -3.39 15.33
N VAL A 317 -13.19 -2.85 14.16
CA VAL A 317 -12.96 -1.44 13.83
C VAL A 317 -13.70 -0.52 14.79
N GLU A 318 -14.98 -0.80 15.07
CA GLU A 318 -15.79 -0.07 16.03
C GLU A 318 -15.14 -0.06 17.42
N SER A 319 -14.74 -1.24 17.93
CA SER A 319 -14.07 -1.37 19.23
C SER A 319 -12.76 -0.57 19.31
N VAL A 320 -11.96 -0.58 18.24
CA VAL A 320 -10.71 0.20 18.17
C VAL A 320 -11.03 1.70 18.23
N THR A 321 -12.00 2.15 17.45
CA THR A 321 -12.40 3.56 17.38
C THR A 321 -12.95 4.06 18.73
N GLU A 322 -13.82 3.28 19.36
CA GLU A 322 -14.40 3.61 20.68
C GLU A 322 -13.33 3.69 21.76
N VAL A 323 -12.40 2.73 21.80
CA VAL A 323 -11.33 2.75 22.76
C VAL A 323 -10.42 3.96 22.54
N LEU A 324 -10.01 4.28 21.31
CA LEU A 324 -9.24 5.48 21.03
C LEU A 324 -9.97 6.76 21.44
N ALA A 325 -11.28 6.86 21.13
CA ALA A 325 -12.11 7.99 21.51
C ALA A 325 -12.21 8.15 23.04
N SER A 326 -12.29 7.04 23.81
CA SER A 326 -12.33 7.07 25.28
C SER A 326 -11.06 7.65 25.91
N TYR A 327 -9.93 7.60 25.17
CA TYR A 327 -8.64 8.24 25.56
C TYR A 327 -8.49 9.66 25.00
N GLY A 328 -9.53 10.19 24.33
CA GLY A 328 -9.53 11.54 23.75
C GLY A 328 -8.81 11.65 22.40
N TYR A 329 -8.51 10.54 21.74
CA TYR A 329 -7.99 10.53 20.37
C TYR A 329 -9.10 10.64 19.34
N ARG A 330 -8.80 11.22 18.18
CA ARG A 330 -9.73 11.41 17.06
C ARG A 330 -9.22 10.69 15.82
N GLY A 331 -10.14 10.05 15.11
CA GLY A 331 -9.85 9.52 13.78
C GLY A 331 -9.56 10.66 12.79
N ALA A 332 -8.30 10.92 12.50
CA ALA A 332 -7.88 11.98 11.59
C ALA A 332 -6.54 11.65 10.93
N THR A 333 -6.03 12.56 10.10
CA THR A 333 -4.76 12.41 9.41
C THR A 333 -3.57 12.32 10.37
N ALA A 334 -2.81 11.24 10.28
CA ALA A 334 -1.54 11.13 10.97
C ALA A 334 -0.50 12.11 10.40
N ARG A 335 0.21 12.81 11.28
CA ARG A 335 1.32 13.68 10.90
C ARG A 335 2.61 13.21 11.57
N ALA A 336 3.72 13.24 10.83
CA ALA A 336 5.02 13.03 11.44
C ALA A 336 5.31 14.16 12.44
N VAL A 337 5.74 13.77 13.64
CA VAL A 337 6.18 14.75 14.64
C VAL A 337 7.56 15.22 14.20
N SER A 338 7.68 16.45 13.72
CA SER A 338 8.99 17.09 13.55
C SER A 338 9.55 17.35 14.95
N LEU A 339 10.64 16.68 15.32
CA LEU A 339 11.40 17.08 16.50
C LEU A 339 11.95 18.48 16.24
N PRO A 340 11.77 19.44 17.17
CA PRO A 340 12.46 20.71 17.05
C PRO A 340 13.96 20.43 17.04
N GLY A 341 14.67 20.94 16.02
CA GLY A 341 16.10 20.82 15.84
C GLY A 341 16.88 21.55 16.92
#